data_9fa17201ba939bc58fdbbf86dea2d8a6
#
_entry.id   9fa17201ba939bc58fdbbf86dea2d8a6
#
_cell.length_a   1.000
_cell.length_b   1.000
_cell.length_c   1.000
_cell.angle_alpha   90.00
_cell.angle_beta   90.00
_cell.angle_gamma   90.00
#
_symmetry.space_group_name_H-M   'P 1'
#
loop_
_entity.id
_entity.type
_entity.pdbx_description
1 polymer ?
#
loop_
_entity_poly.entity_id
_entity_poly.type
_entity_poly.pdbx_seq_one_letter_code
_entity_poly.pdbx_strand_id
1 'polypeptide(L)'
;LKFFPKLGLFIYIFIYLIFPKLAITQNTNVDIRKNLENALNTRNLKLIDNFFIEEESSKVQEKFKKIIKDFPNSKWQIKRLSGVKSKEKIFNIKVNGNRIVNGEKFFLESNFKYLFFTQNDKINNGNIKNLLTTIRNDKNKIDIIFRIPEKVLTGTTYDIDIILNEPLGNLIIAGGIISHQDESYLKQNINIEPLASGGIFKTTRASSKPATQIWSGLITHPEGTISFTKSVEIVEKL
;
A
#
# COMPACT_ATOMS: atom_id res chain seq x y z
N LEU A 1 52.86 -20.14 -57.40
CA LEU A 1 51.96 -21.21 -56.97
C LEU A 1 50.99 -20.71 -55.91
N LYS A 2 49.76 -20.51 -56.33
CA LYS A 2 48.64 -20.06 -55.52
C LYS A 2 47.86 -21.30 -55.03
N PHE A 3 47.88 -21.56 -53.72
CA PHE A 3 46.89 -22.42 -53.07
C PHE A 3 46.97 -22.18 -51.60
N PHE A 4 46.00 -21.53 -51.07
CA PHE A 4 45.36 -21.62 -49.72
C PHE A 4 44.59 -20.40 -49.38
N PRO A 5 43.28 -20.31 -49.73
CA PRO A 5 42.38 -19.56 -48.85
C PRO A 5 41.01 -20.26 -48.67
N LYS A 6 40.87 -21.58 -48.75
CA LYS A 6 39.58 -22.24 -48.61
C LYS A 6 39.39 -23.03 -47.29
N LEU A 7 40.47 -23.26 -46.54
CA LEU A 7 40.37 -24.03 -45.28
C LEU A 7 39.92 -23.20 -44.06
N GLY A 8 40.23 -21.90 -44.07
CA GLY A 8 39.85 -21.02 -42.95
C GLY A 8 38.36 -20.72 -42.86
N LEU A 9 37.66 -20.74 -44.02
CA LEU A 9 36.22 -20.41 -44.05
C LEU A 9 35.34 -21.56 -43.54
N PHE A 10 35.78 -22.80 -43.71
CA PHE A 10 35.05 -23.99 -43.24
C PHE A 10 35.15 -24.19 -41.73
N ILE A 11 36.25 -23.79 -41.12
CA ILE A 11 36.41 -23.86 -39.64
C ILE A 11 35.52 -22.80 -38.94
N TYR A 12 35.33 -21.63 -39.54
CA TYR A 12 34.46 -20.58 -38.96
C TYR A 12 32.98 -20.95 -39.01
N ILE A 13 32.54 -21.67 -40.06
CA ILE A 13 31.14 -22.12 -40.18
C ILE A 13 30.88 -23.30 -39.24
N PHE A 14 31.86 -24.16 -38.94
CA PHE A 14 31.70 -25.28 -38.03
C PHE A 14 31.67 -24.87 -36.56
N ILE A 15 32.35 -23.79 -36.20
CA ILE A 15 32.31 -23.22 -34.83
C ILE A 15 30.93 -22.58 -34.53
N TYR A 16 30.25 -22.02 -35.54
CA TYR A 16 28.89 -21.45 -35.35
C TYR A 16 27.80 -22.53 -35.25
N LEU A 17 28.03 -23.76 -35.67
CA LEU A 17 27.06 -24.85 -35.61
C LEU A 17 27.17 -25.72 -34.34
N ILE A 18 28.29 -25.65 -33.61
CA ILE A 18 28.54 -26.49 -32.42
C ILE A 18 28.18 -25.80 -31.10
N PHE A 19 28.03 -24.48 -31.08
CA PHE A 19 27.42 -23.83 -29.95
C PHE A 19 25.91 -23.71 -30.19
N PRO A 20 25.09 -24.64 -29.64
CA PRO A 20 23.70 -24.29 -29.46
C PRO A 20 23.75 -22.98 -28.71
N LYS A 21 23.08 -21.93 -29.20
CA LYS A 21 22.66 -20.83 -28.35
C LYS A 21 22.04 -21.52 -27.14
N LEU A 22 22.79 -21.60 -26.06
CA LEU A 22 22.20 -21.77 -24.75
C LEU A 22 21.17 -20.65 -24.69
N ALA A 23 19.94 -20.96 -25.09
CA ALA A 23 18.80 -20.24 -24.65
C ALA A 23 18.94 -20.38 -23.13
N ILE A 24 19.52 -19.35 -22.51
CA ILE A 24 19.32 -19.09 -21.11
C ILE A 24 17.80 -18.88 -21.05
N THR A 25 17.09 -20.00 -20.92
CA THR A 25 15.77 -19.95 -20.28
C THR A 25 16.12 -19.38 -18.92
N GLN A 26 16.10 -18.06 -18.85
CA GLN A 26 15.94 -17.37 -17.59
C GLN A 26 14.68 -17.99 -17.02
N ASN A 27 14.92 -18.92 -16.11
CA ASN A 27 13.91 -19.44 -15.22
C ASN A 27 13.52 -18.27 -14.32
N THR A 28 12.81 -17.30 -14.95
CA THR A 28 12.32 -16.06 -14.35
C THR A 28 11.09 -16.38 -13.52
N ASN A 29 11.20 -17.32 -12.58
CA ASN A 29 10.45 -17.26 -11.35
C ASN A 29 11.12 -16.20 -10.46
N VAL A 30 11.33 -15.02 -11.03
CA VAL A 30 11.73 -13.84 -10.29
C VAL A 30 10.62 -13.63 -9.26
N ASP A 31 10.92 -13.90 -8.00
CA ASP A 31 9.96 -13.69 -6.92
C ASP A 31 9.70 -12.17 -6.82
N ILE A 32 8.72 -11.70 -7.63
CA ILE A 32 8.30 -10.28 -7.69
C ILE A 32 8.16 -9.72 -6.27
N ARG A 33 7.67 -10.53 -5.33
CA ARG A 33 7.50 -10.13 -3.94
C ARG A 33 8.83 -9.73 -3.28
N LYS A 34 9.84 -10.61 -3.35
CA LYS A 34 11.16 -10.36 -2.73
C LYS A 34 11.85 -9.17 -3.36
N ASN A 35 11.78 -9.07 -4.68
CA ASN A 35 12.43 -8.00 -5.41
C ASN A 35 11.74 -6.65 -5.19
N LEU A 36 10.41 -6.62 -5.17
CA LEU A 36 9.65 -5.40 -4.83
C LEU A 36 9.93 -4.97 -3.38
N GLU A 37 9.90 -5.91 -2.42
CA GLU A 37 10.25 -5.63 -1.03
C GLU A 37 11.66 -5.06 -0.90
N ASN A 38 12.64 -5.63 -1.58
CA ASN A 38 14.00 -5.12 -1.59
C ASN A 38 14.09 -3.72 -2.22
N ALA A 39 13.44 -3.50 -3.37
CA ALA A 39 13.43 -2.20 -4.05
C ALA A 39 12.82 -1.09 -3.17
N LEU A 40 11.73 -1.40 -2.45
CA LEU A 40 11.08 -0.48 -1.52
C LEU A 40 11.98 -0.19 -0.31
N ASN A 41 12.60 -1.22 0.28
CA ASN A 41 13.49 -1.07 1.45
C ASN A 41 14.82 -0.37 1.11
N THR A 42 15.33 -0.56 -0.10
CA THR A 42 16.54 0.15 -0.60
C THR A 42 16.21 1.51 -1.21
N ARG A 43 14.91 1.88 -1.29
CA ARG A 43 14.42 3.15 -1.84
C ARG A 43 14.84 3.36 -3.29
N ASN A 44 15.02 2.29 -4.03
CA ASN A 44 15.40 2.35 -5.44
C ASN A 44 14.17 2.62 -6.32
N LEU A 45 13.82 3.89 -6.46
CA LEU A 45 12.62 4.31 -7.21
C LEU A 45 12.67 3.88 -8.67
N LYS A 46 13.86 3.86 -9.30
CA LYS A 46 14.03 3.39 -10.69
C LYS A 46 13.73 1.91 -10.80
N LEU A 47 14.15 1.11 -9.81
CA LEU A 47 13.87 -0.30 -9.78
C LEU A 47 12.38 -0.58 -9.54
N ILE A 48 11.72 0.24 -8.72
CA ILE A 48 10.26 0.14 -8.48
C ILE A 48 9.49 0.29 -9.80
N ASP A 49 9.86 1.24 -10.65
CA ASP A 49 9.19 1.46 -11.93
C ASP A 49 9.25 0.23 -12.86
N ASN A 50 10.30 -0.58 -12.76
CA ASN A 50 10.44 -1.79 -13.57
C ASN A 50 9.42 -2.88 -13.22
N PHE A 51 8.82 -2.85 -12.03
CA PHE A 51 7.80 -3.82 -11.62
C PHE A 51 6.42 -3.56 -12.17
N PHE A 52 6.16 -2.37 -12.75
CA PHE A 52 4.83 -1.94 -13.16
C PHE A 52 4.72 -1.73 -14.67
N ILE A 53 3.53 -1.89 -15.21
CA ILE A 53 3.18 -1.51 -16.57
C ILE A 53 2.79 -0.01 -16.56
N GLU A 54 3.29 0.75 -17.55
CA GLU A 54 3.29 2.22 -17.53
C GLU A 54 1.91 2.88 -17.38
N GLU A 55 0.88 2.35 -18.01
CA GLU A 55 -0.37 3.11 -18.20
C GLU A 55 -1.37 3.02 -17.05
N GLU A 56 -1.46 1.88 -16.34
CA GLU A 56 -2.56 1.65 -15.38
C GLU A 56 -2.15 1.78 -13.91
N SER A 57 -0.87 1.65 -13.60
CA SER A 57 -0.37 1.60 -12.21
C SER A 57 0.30 2.88 -11.73
N SER A 58 0.32 3.94 -12.54
CA SER A 58 0.97 5.23 -12.21
C SER A 58 0.54 5.77 -10.82
N LYS A 59 -0.75 5.75 -10.51
CA LYS A 59 -1.26 6.20 -9.20
C LYS A 59 -0.75 5.37 -8.03
N VAL A 60 -0.60 4.04 -8.20
CA VAL A 60 -0.10 3.16 -7.14
C VAL A 60 1.39 3.36 -6.94
N GLN A 61 2.14 3.48 -8.05
CA GLN A 61 3.57 3.82 -8.01
C GLN A 61 3.80 5.16 -7.32
N GLU A 62 3.00 6.17 -7.63
CA GLU A 62 3.07 7.48 -7.01
C GLU A 62 2.84 7.41 -5.49
N LYS A 63 1.84 6.62 -5.04
CA LYS A 63 1.61 6.40 -3.62
C LYS A 63 2.80 5.74 -2.92
N PHE A 64 3.41 4.73 -3.53
CA PHE A 64 4.62 4.12 -2.99
C PHE A 64 5.78 5.10 -2.92
N LYS A 65 6.03 5.86 -3.98
CA LYS A 65 7.06 6.91 -4.03
C LYS A 65 6.82 7.99 -2.98
N LYS A 66 5.56 8.40 -2.79
CA LYS A 66 5.18 9.39 -1.78
C LYS A 66 5.48 8.90 -0.36
N ILE A 67 5.10 7.66 -0.03
CA ILE A 67 5.40 7.09 1.29
C ILE A 67 6.92 7.06 1.53
N ILE A 68 7.70 6.61 0.56
CA ILE A 68 9.18 6.56 0.66
C ILE A 68 9.77 7.97 0.84
N LYS A 69 9.23 8.97 0.15
CA LYS A 69 9.67 10.37 0.27
C LYS A 69 9.31 10.96 1.63
N ASP A 70 8.06 10.74 2.09
CA ASP A 70 7.54 11.32 3.33
C ASP A 70 8.12 10.62 4.57
N PHE A 71 8.41 9.32 4.47
CA PHE A 71 8.99 8.49 5.53
C PHE A 71 10.26 7.76 5.03
N PRO A 72 11.39 8.45 4.90
CA PRO A 72 12.60 7.89 4.32
C PRO A 72 13.19 6.71 5.12
N ASN A 73 12.78 6.53 6.37
CA ASN A 73 13.15 5.40 7.22
C ASN A 73 12.11 4.27 7.22
N SER A 74 11.15 4.31 6.28
CA SER A 74 10.13 3.27 6.19
C SER A 74 10.73 1.91 5.89
N LYS A 75 10.18 0.88 6.56
CA LYS A 75 10.47 -0.54 6.34
C LYS A 75 9.21 -1.22 5.84
N TRP A 76 9.37 -1.97 4.76
CA TRP A 76 8.32 -2.67 4.05
C TRP A 76 8.43 -4.15 4.26
N GLN A 77 7.32 -4.81 4.54
CA GLN A 77 7.20 -6.25 4.62
C GLN A 77 6.08 -6.69 3.69
N ILE A 78 6.38 -7.59 2.77
CA ILE A 78 5.43 -8.10 1.79
C ILE A 78 5.24 -9.60 2.00
N LYS A 79 4.00 -10.00 2.27
CA LYS A 79 3.62 -11.41 2.38
C LYS A 79 2.66 -11.75 1.25
N ARG A 80 2.93 -12.84 0.52
CA ARG A 80 1.98 -13.36 -0.45
C ARG A 80 0.86 -14.08 0.31
N LEU A 81 -0.39 -13.77 -0.05
CA LEU A 81 -1.55 -14.50 0.43
C LEU A 81 -1.86 -15.62 -0.58
N SER A 82 -2.00 -16.86 -0.06
CA SER A 82 -2.38 -18.05 -0.82
C SER A 82 -3.89 -18.26 -0.75
N GLY A 83 -4.47 -18.90 -1.76
CA GLY A 83 -5.89 -19.30 -1.74
C GLY A 83 -6.81 -18.56 -2.72
N VAL A 84 -6.30 -17.69 -3.54
CA VAL A 84 -7.09 -17.05 -4.60
C VAL A 84 -7.12 -17.97 -5.82
N LYS A 85 -8.33 -18.44 -6.20
CA LYS A 85 -8.56 -19.32 -7.37
C LYS A 85 -8.45 -18.58 -8.72
N SER A 86 -8.16 -17.29 -8.71
CA SER A 86 -8.10 -16.43 -9.90
C SER A 86 -6.64 -16.20 -10.33
N LYS A 87 -6.46 -15.67 -11.54
CA LYS A 87 -5.18 -15.15 -12.05
C LYS A 87 -4.67 -13.94 -11.24
N GLU A 88 -5.47 -13.44 -10.33
CA GLU A 88 -5.18 -12.32 -9.44
C GLU A 88 -4.21 -12.74 -8.33
N LYS A 89 -3.20 -11.94 -8.10
CA LYS A 89 -2.24 -12.11 -7.01
C LYS A 89 -2.54 -11.11 -5.90
N ILE A 90 -2.35 -11.54 -4.65
CA ILE A 90 -2.58 -10.69 -3.49
C ILE A 90 -1.33 -10.66 -2.61
N PHE A 91 -0.88 -9.45 -2.33
CA PHE A 91 0.12 -9.20 -1.29
C PHE A 91 -0.54 -8.55 -0.07
N ASN A 92 -0.17 -9.01 1.13
CA ASN A 92 -0.36 -8.23 2.35
C ASN A 92 0.90 -7.44 2.61
N ILE A 93 0.76 -6.12 2.64
CA ILE A 93 1.89 -5.18 2.77
C ILE A 93 1.76 -4.46 4.09
N LYS A 94 2.82 -4.53 4.90
CA LYS A 94 2.98 -3.76 6.13
C LYS A 94 4.10 -2.76 5.95
N VAL A 95 3.86 -1.52 6.38
CA VAL A 95 4.83 -0.43 6.34
C VAL A 95 4.96 0.16 7.73
N ASN A 96 6.16 0.22 8.25
CA ASN A 96 6.47 0.93 9.48
C ASN A 96 7.56 1.94 9.19
N GLY A 97 7.42 3.15 9.72
CA GLY A 97 8.40 4.19 9.48
C GLY A 97 8.35 5.27 10.53
N ASN A 98 9.34 6.15 10.47
CA ASN A 98 9.31 7.37 11.27
C ASN A 98 9.95 8.52 10.52
N ARG A 99 9.56 9.73 10.89
CA ARG A 99 10.18 10.98 10.44
C ARG A 99 10.19 11.99 11.57
N ILE A 100 11.07 12.97 11.48
CA ILE A 100 11.09 14.12 12.40
C ILE A 100 10.62 15.34 11.62
N VAL A 101 9.65 16.07 12.17
CA VAL A 101 9.13 17.32 11.62
C VAL A 101 9.11 18.35 12.75
N ASN A 102 9.81 19.46 12.60
CA ASN A 102 9.91 20.52 13.61
C ASN A 102 10.34 20.02 15.01
N GLY A 103 11.23 19.02 15.06
CA GLY A 103 11.71 18.42 16.31
C GLY A 103 10.81 17.33 16.90
N GLU A 104 9.60 17.15 16.39
CA GLU A 104 8.68 16.09 16.81
C GLU A 104 8.86 14.84 15.95
N LYS A 105 8.82 13.69 16.61
CA LYS A 105 8.95 12.39 15.94
C LYS A 105 7.58 11.80 15.66
N PHE A 106 7.31 11.53 14.38
CA PHE A 106 6.10 10.89 13.90
C PHE A 106 6.39 9.46 13.49
N PHE A 107 5.50 8.55 13.86
CA PHE A 107 5.55 7.13 13.52
C PHE A 107 4.44 6.81 12.52
N LEU A 108 4.80 6.13 11.44
CA LEU A 108 3.89 5.57 10.44
C LEU A 108 3.71 4.09 10.71
N GLU A 109 2.47 3.63 10.79
CA GLU A 109 2.09 2.22 10.69
C GLU A 109 1.02 2.11 9.60
N SER A 110 1.24 1.25 8.59
CA SER A 110 0.26 1.00 7.54
C SER A 110 0.18 -0.49 7.25
N ASN A 111 -1.03 -0.97 7.04
CA ASN A 111 -1.30 -2.34 6.61
C ASN A 111 -2.39 -2.32 5.54
N PHE A 112 -2.14 -2.99 4.41
CA PHE A 112 -3.10 -3.08 3.31
C PHE A 112 -2.89 -4.34 2.47
N LYS A 113 -3.94 -4.75 1.77
CA LYS A 113 -3.86 -5.76 0.72
C LYS A 113 -3.65 -5.08 -0.63
N TYR A 114 -2.73 -5.59 -1.43
CA TYR A 114 -2.48 -5.14 -2.77
C TYR A 114 -2.84 -6.26 -3.74
N LEU A 115 -3.91 -6.05 -4.49
CA LEU A 115 -4.44 -6.98 -5.49
C LEU A 115 -3.93 -6.55 -6.86
N PHE A 116 -3.45 -7.50 -7.67
CA PHE A 116 -2.92 -7.20 -8.99
C PHE A 116 -2.88 -8.43 -9.90
N PHE A 117 -2.77 -8.18 -11.18
CA PHE A 117 -2.45 -9.17 -12.19
C PHE A 117 -0.98 -9.01 -12.61
N THR A 118 -0.44 -10.02 -13.30
CA THR A 118 0.88 -9.89 -13.93
C THR A 118 0.75 -10.09 -15.42
N GLN A 119 1.41 -9.21 -16.18
CA GLN A 119 1.57 -9.30 -17.63
C GLN A 119 3.04 -9.08 -17.94
N ASN A 120 3.67 -10.03 -18.66
CA ASN A 120 5.10 -10.00 -18.96
C ASN A 120 5.97 -9.75 -17.70
N ASP A 121 5.67 -10.48 -16.62
CA ASP A 121 6.31 -10.37 -15.30
C ASP A 121 6.21 -8.98 -14.63
N LYS A 122 5.37 -8.09 -15.17
CA LYS A 122 5.08 -6.79 -14.56
C LYS A 122 3.70 -6.77 -13.91
N ILE A 123 3.58 -5.97 -12.86
CA ILE A 123 2.33 -5.72 -12.14
C ILE A 123 1.43 -4.86 -13.02
N ASN A 124 0.21 -5.33 -13.23
CA ASN A 124 -0.83 -4.67 -13.99
C ASN A 124 -2.10 -4.56 -13.14
N ASN A 125 -2.84 -3.48 -13.30
CA ASN A 125 -4.14 -3.23 -12.66
C ASN A 125 -4.10 -3.44 -11.14
N GLY A 126 -3.12 -2.80 -10.49
CA GLY A 126 -2.93 -2.91 -9.03
C GLY A 126 -3.97 -2.08 -8.25
N ASN A 127 -4.59 -2.69 -7.25
CA ASN A 127 -5.58 -2.05 -6.40
C ASN A 127 -5.28 -2.28 -4.91
N ILE A 128 -5.38 -1.20 -4.12
CA ILE A 128 -5.19 -1.25 -2.66
C ILE A 128 -6.55 -1.52 -2.01
N LYS A 129 -6.58 -2.53 -1.15
CA LYS A 129 -7.75 -2.97 -0.37
C LYS A 129 -7.41 -3.06 1.11
N ASN A 130 -8.43 -2.97 1.96
CA ASN A 130 -8.32 -3.13 3.42
C ASN A 130 -7.23 -2.25 4.04
N LEU A 131 -7.12 -1.01 3.56
CA LEU A 131 -6.13 -0.05 4.05
C LEU A 131 -6.47 0.35 5.50
N LEU A 132 -5.49 0.28 6.37
CA LEU A 132 -5.44 1.01 7.63
C LEU A 132 -4.05 1.63 7.76
N THR A 133 -4.00 2.94 7.82
CA THR A 133 -2.77 3.71 8.05
C THR A 133 -2.96 4.59 9.26
N THR A 134 -1.98 4.63 10.15
CA THR A 134 -1.90 5.58 11.26
C THR A 134 -0.59 6.34 11.20
N ILE A 135 -0.64 7.63 11.52
CA ILE A 135 0.53 8.48 11.74
C ILE A 135 0.34 9.14 13.09
N ARG A 136 1.30 8.97 13.98
CA ARG A 136 1.16 9.39 15.38
C ARG A 136 2.46 9.94 15.94
N ASN A 137 2.37 10.91 16.86
CA ASN A 137 3.49 11.47 17.60
C ASN A 137 3.32 11.39 19.12
N ASP A 138 2.37 10.57 19.58
CA ASP A 138 2.12 10.35 21.00
C ASP A 138 3.34 9.72 21.69
N LYS A 139 3.72 10.25 22.84
CA LYS A 139 4.87 9.79 23.64
C LYS A 139 4.61 8.40 24.21
N ASN A 140 3.42 8.22 24.79
CA ASN A 140 2.92 6.93 25.23
C ASN A 140 1.94 6.45 24.17
N LYS A 141 2.12 5.24 23.70
CA LYS A 141 1.27 4.68 22.63
C LYS A 141 -0.16 4.56 23.15
N ILE A 142 -1.00 5.59 22.88
CA ILE A 142 -2.42 5.60 23.24
C ILE A 142 -3.12 4.42 22.56
N ASP A 143 -3.84 3.63 23.32
CA ASP A 143 -4.56 2.47 22.78
C ASP A 143 -5.86 2.94 22.10
N ILE A 144 -5.92 2.74 20.78
CA ILE A 144 -7.08 3.09 19.96
C ILE A 144 -7.59 1.85 19.24
N ILE A 145 -8.87 1.58 19.40
CA ILE A 145 -9.58 0.51 18.72
C ILE A 145 -10.34 1.08 17.54
N PHE A 146 -10.05 0.58 16.34
CA PHE A 146 -10.75 0.92 15.10
C PHE A 146 -11.79 -0.17 14.78
N ARG A 147 -13.06 0.07 15.07
CA ARG A 147 -14.19 -0.77 14.67
C ARG A 147 -14.84 -0.17 13.43
N ILE A 148 -14.15 -0.29 12.31
CA ILE A 148 -14.61 0.14 10.99
C ILE A 148 -14.63 -1.09 10.10
N PRO A 149 -15.77 -1.47 9.49
CA PRO A 149 -15.87 -2.69 8.69
C PRO A 149 -14.92 -2.64 7.49
N GLU A 150 -14.42 -3.81 7.10
CA GLU A 150 -13.62 -3.93 5.86
C GLU A 150 -14.51 -3.90 4.62
N LYS A 151 -15.73 -4.48 4.72
CA LYS A 151 -16.72 -4.57 3.64
C LYS A 151 -18.12 -4.33 4.15
N VAL A 152 -18.92 -3.68 3.33
CA VAL A 152 -20.35 -3.46 3.56
C VAL A 152 -21.14 -3.65 2.25
N LEU A 153 -22.42 -3.98 2.36
CA LEU A 153 -23.30 -4.06 1.19
C LEU A 153 -23.72 -2.68 0.71
N THR A 154 -23.93 -2.55 -0.59
CA THR A 154 -24.48 -1.33 -1.19
C THR A 154 -25.79 -0.93 -0.52
N GLY A 155 -25.93 0.37 -0.22
CA GLY A 155 -27.14 0.95 0.36
C GLY A 155 -27.44 0.58 1.82
N THR A 156 -26.64 -0.26 2.47
CA THR A 156 -26.81 -0.61 3.88
C THR A 156 -26.23 0.46 4.82
N THR A 157 -26.74 0.49 6.05
CA THR A 157 -26.21 1.33 7.12
C THR A 157 -25.11 0.56 7.85
N TYR A 158 -24.03 1.26 8.28
CA TYR A 158 -22.96 0.67 9.05
C TYR A 158 -22.36 1.69 10.03
N ASP A 159 -21.74 1.18 11.09
CA ASP A 159 -21.16 1.99 12.15
C ASP A 159 -19.65 2.12 12.00
N ILE A 160 -19.13 3.24 12.49
CA ILE A 160 -17.72 3.59 12.56
C ILE A 160 -17.46 4.00 13.99
N ASP A 161 -16.74 3.14 14.70
CA ASP A 161 -16.36 3.41 16.07
C ASP A 161 -14.83 3.49 16.16
N ILE A 162 -14.34 4.59 16.67
CA ILE A 162 -12.92 4.81 16.97
C ILE A 162 -12.84 5.12 18.44
N ILE A 163 -12.40 4.15 19.23
CA ILE A 163 -12.53 4.12 20.68
C ILE A 163 -11.15 4.30 21.30
N LEU A 164 -11.00 5.27 22.19
CA LEU A 164 -9.86 5.32 23.09
C LEU A 164 -10.09 4.32 24.22
N ASN A 165 -9.21 3.32 24.33
CA ASN A 165 -9.33 2.23 25.29
C ASN A 165 -8.69 2.59 26.65
N GLU A 166 -8.71 3.86 27.00
CA GLU A 166 -8.15 4.40 28.25
C GLU A 166 -9.20 5.24 28.97
N PRO A 167 -9.23 5.23 30.31
CA PRO A 167 -10.10 6.11 31.07
C PRO A 167 -9.74 7.58 30.79
N LEU A 168 -10.70 8.37 30.35
CA LEU A 168 -10.46 9.78 30.03
C LEU A 168 -10.11 10.64 31.26
N GLY A 169 -10.60 10.24 32.46
CA GLY A 169 -10.44 11.06 33.65
C GLY A 169 -10.90 12.49 33.38
N ASN A 170 -10.03 13.47 33.69
CA ASN A 170 -10.27 14.89 33.41
C ASN A 170 -9.58 15.37 32.11
N LEU A 171 -9.17 14.48 31.22
CA LEU A 171 -8.47 14.85 30.00
C LEU A 171 -9.44 15.40 28.95
N ILE A 172 -9.05 16.48 28.30
CA ILE A 172 -9.75 17.02 27.15
C ILE A 172 -9.16 16.37 25.90
N ILE A 173 -9.97 15.60 25.21
CA ILE A 173 -9.64 14.94 23.96
C ILE A 173 -10.54 15.52 22.88
N ALA A 174 -10.00 15.78 21.71
CA ALA A 174 -10.77 16.26 20.58
C ALA A 174 -10.42 15.44 19.32
N GLY A 175 -11.36 15.34 18.41
CA GLY A 175 -11.15 14.61 17.18
C GLY A 175 -12.22 14.85 16.15
N GLY A 176 -12.00 14.34 14.97
CA GLY A 176 -12.96 14.42 13.88
C GLY A 176 -12.67 13.41 12.80
N ILE A 177 -13.66 13.17 11.96
CA ILE A 177 -13.59 12.21 10.85
C ILE A 177 -14.30 12.75 9.62
N ILE A 178 -13.74 12.50 8.46
CA ILE A 178 -14.36 12.77 7.17
C ILE A 178 -14.33 11.52 6.30
N SER A 179 -15.24 11.44 5.35
CA SER A 179 -15.25 10.41 4.31
C SER A 179 -15.04 11.01 2.94
N HIS A 180 -14.40 10.26 2.06
CA HIS A 180 -14.20 10.63 0.66
C HIS A 180 -14.13 9.38 -0.21
N GLN A 181 -14.42 9.52 -1.49
CA GLN A 181 -14.37 8.42 -2.46
C GLN A 181 -13.14 8.50 -3.39
N ASP A 182 -12.49 9.65 -3.42
CA ASP A 182 -11.32 9.93 -4.27
C ASP A 182 -10.26 10.76 -3.52
N GLU A 183 -9.23 11.19 -4.22
CA GLU A 183 -8.11 11.97 -3.65
C GLU A 183 -8.43 13.46 -3.46
N SER A 184 -9.66 13.92 -3.70
CA SER A 184 -10.10 15.31 -3.47
C SER A 184 -10.08 15.72 -2.00
N TYR A 185 -9.98 14.74 -1.09
CA TYR A 185 -9.91 14.93 0.36
C TYR A 185 -8.74 15.80 0.85
N LEU A 186 -7.67 15.90 0.08
CA LEU A 186 -6.50 16.72 0.45
C LEU A 186 -6.83 18.20 0.64
N LYS A 187 -8.01 18.64 0.19
CA LYS A 187 -8.50 20.02 0.33
C LYS A 187 -9.60 20.18 1.37
N GLN A 188 -10.04 19.09 2.01
CA GLN A 188 -11.12 19.15 3.00
C GLN A 188 -10.53 19.28 4.41
N ASN A 189 -11.08 20.18 5.20
CA ASN A 189 -10.72 20.33 6.60
C ASN A 189 -11.53 19.34 7.45
N ILE A 190 -10.86 18.65 8.38
CA ILE A 190 -11.51 17.83 9.39
C ILE A 190 -12.04 18.78 10.45
N ASN A 191 -13.36 18.75 10.71
CA ASN A 191 -13.93 19.44 11.85
C ASN A 191 -13.54 18.71 13.14
N ILE A 192 -12.88 19.39 14.07
CA ILE A 192 -12.39 18.83 15.32
C ILE A 192 -13.32 19.26 16.43
N GLU A 193 -13.89 18.29 17.16
CA GLU A 193 -14.83 18.49 18.25
C GLU A 193 -14.37 17.77 19.52
N PRO A 194 -14.76 18.22 20.73
CA PRO A 194 -14.49 17.51 21.97
C PRO A 194 -15.10 16.10 21.94
N LEU A 195 -14.34 15.09 22.38
CA LEU A 195 -14.75 13.69 22.42
C LEU A 195 -15.16 13.28 23.84
N ALA A 196 -16.31 13.77 24.30
CA ALA A 196 -16.80 13.52 25.67
C ALA A 196 -17.06 12.04 25.98
N SER A 197 -17.34 11.23 24.96
CA SER A 197 -17.65 9.79 25.09
C SER A 197 -16.44 8.86 24.89
N GLY A 198 -15.22 9.42 24.86
CA GLY A 198 -14.00 8.60 24.70
C GLY A 198 -13.75 8.06 23.32
N GLY A 199 -14.38 8.63 22.30
CA GLY A 199 -14.18 8.18 20.94
C GLY A 199 -15.01 8.93 19.91
N ILE A 200 -14.86 8.50 18.66
CA ILE A 200 -15.69 8.97 17.53
C ILE A 200 -16.67 7.85 17.20
N PHE A 201 -17.96 8.15 17.27
CA PHE A 201 -19.04 7.21 16.97
C PHE A 201 -19.90 7.81 15.86
N LYS A 202 -20.00 7.10 14.74
CA LYS A 202 -20.75 7.58 13.58
C LYS A 202 -21.45 6.45 12.87
N THR A 203 -22.74 6.60 12.63
CA THR A 203 -23.52 5.75 11.75
C THR A 203 -23.62 6.41 10.38
N THR A 204 -23.42 5.65 9.30
CA THR A 204 -23.47 6.16 7.94
C THR A 204 -24.11 5.14 7.01
N ARG A 205 -24.53 5.60 5.82
CA ARG A 205 -25.08 4.74 4.77
C ARG A 205 -24.08 4.57 3.65
N ALA A 206 -23.87 3.31 3.23
CA ALA A 206 -23.06 2.97 2.09
C ALA A 206 -23.67 3.48 0.78
N SER A 207 -22.84 3.78 -0.20
CA SER A 207 -23.26 4.11 -1.56
C SER A 207 -24.20 3.03 -2.11
N SER A 208 -25.15 3.43 -2.98
CA SER A 208 -26.00 2.50 -3.72
C SER A 208 -25.26 1.73 -4.83
N LYS A 209 -24.02 2.11 -5.13
CA LYS A 209 -23.17 1.45 -6.14
C LYS A 209 -21.87 0.97 -5.47
N PRO A 210 -21.27 -0.14 -5.98
CA PRO A 210 -19.97 -0.58 -5.54
C PRO A 210 -18.92 0.53 -5.63
N ALA A 211 -18.17 0.71 -4.56
CA ALA A 211 -17.15 1.75 -4.45
C ALA A 211 -16.14 1.41 -3.35
N THR A 212 -15.05 2.16 -3.27
CA THR A 212 -14.20 2.21 -2.09
C THR A 212 -14.43 3.54 -1.39
N GLN A 213 -14.90 3.49 -0.16
CA GLN A 213 -15.02 4.66 0.71
C GLN A 213 -13.82 4.73 1.62
N ILE A 214 -13.21 5.91 1.73
CA ILE A 214 -12.05 6.13 2.57
C ILE A 214 -12.48 7.05 3.72
N TRP A 215 -12.17 6.64 4.94
CA TRP A 215 -12.36 7.40 6.16
C TRP A 215 -11.00 7.91 6.64
N SER A 216 -10.89 9.21 6.83
CA SER A 216 -9.72 9.85 7.41
C SER A 216 -10.10 10.63 8.64
N GLY A 217 -9.29 10.54 9.68
CA GLY A 217 -9.58 11.22 10.93
C GLY A 217 -8.34 11.64 11.69
N LEU A 218 -8.58 12.47 12.67
CA LEU A 218 -7.58 13.01 13.58
C LEU A 218 -8.13 12.96 15.01
N ILE A 219 -7.28 12.53 15.94
CA ILE A 219 -7.51 12.60 17.37
C ILE A 219 -6.37 13.36 17.99
N THR A 220 -6.69 14.37 18.80
CA THR A 220 -5.73 15.12 19.61
C THR A 220 -5.90 14.74 21.07
N HIS A 221 -4.80 14.39 21.72
CA HIS A 221 -4.72 13.98 23.11
C HIS A 221 -3.56 14.76 23.77
N PRO A 222 -3.55 14.99 25.09
CA PRO A 222 -2.41 15.63 25.76
C PRO A 222 -1.05 14.95 25.51
N GLU A 223 -1.05 13.62 25.29
CA GLU A 223 0.16 12.85 24.97
C GLU A 223 0.61 12.96 23.51
N GLY A 224 -0.21 13.50 22.63
CA GLY A 224 0.10 13.67 21.21
C GLY A 224 -1.10 13.56 20.28
N THR A 225 -0.82 13.46 19.00
CA THR A 225 -1.83 13.46 17.94
C THR A 225 -1.76 12.17 17.15
N ILE A 226 -2.91 11.64 16.78
CA ILE A 226 -3.03 10.44 15.95
C ILE A 226 -3.91 10.76 14.76
N SER A 227 -3.37 10.67 13.56
CA SER A 227 -4.15 10.67 12.32
C SER A 227 -4.28 9.25 11.79
N PHE A 228 -5.41 8.95 11.15
CA PHE A 228 -5.64 7.64 10.56
C PHE A 228 -6.38 7.75 9.23
N THR A 229 -6.22 6.70 8.43
CA THR A 229 -6.96 6.49 7.18
C THR A 229 -7.35 5.03 7.09
N LYS A 230 -8.64 4.76 6.87
CA LYS A 230 -9.19 3.41 6.73
C LYS A 230 -10.07 3.33 5.48
N SER A 231 -9.90 2.28 4.67
CA SER A 231 -10.79 2.00 3.54
C SER A 231 -11.90 1.02 3.92
N VAL A 232 -13.08 1.24 3.36
CA VAL A 232 -14.25 0.35 3.41
C VAL A 232 -14.64 0.00 1.98
N GLU A 233 -14.74 -1.29 1.67
CA GLU A 233 -15.24 -1.75 0.37
C GLU A 233 -16.76 -1.84 0.40
N ILE A 234 -17.42 -1.15 -0.52
CA ILE A 234 -18.87 -1.25 -0.74
C ILE A 234 -19.07 -2.22 -1.89
N VAL A 235 -19.76 -3.34 -1.62
CA VAL A 235 -19.93 -4.45 -2.56
C VAL A 235 -21.39 -4.84 -2.71
N GLU A 236 -21.75 -5.46 -3.82
CA GLU A 236 -23.13 -5.96 -4.04
C GLU A 236 -23.38 -7.29 -3.32
N LYS A 237 -22.31 -8.06 -3.06
CA LYS A 237 -22.38 -9.36 -2.36
C LYS A 237 -21.17 -9.48 -1.42
N LEU A 238 -21.39 -10.03 -0.23
CA LEU A 238 -20.36 -10.35 0.75
C LEU A 238 -19.71 -11.71 0.48
#